data_77c079a77d4ac46e98b2727350cea59b
#
_entry.id   77c079a77d4ac46e98b2727350cea59b
#
_cell.length_a   1.000
_cell.length_b   1.000
_cell.length_c   1.000
_cell.angle_alpha   90.00
_cell.angle_beta   90.00
_cell.angle_gamma   90.00
#
_symmetry.space_group_name_H-M   'P 1'
#
loop_
_entity.id
_entity.type
_entity.pdbx_description
1 polymer ?
#
loop_
_entity_poly.entity_id
_entity_poly.type
_entity_poly.pdbx_seq_one_letter_code
_entity_poly.pdbx_strand_id
1 'polypeptide(L)'
;MKKFKQTKLNKQKILISAKKHIVFDGWSKKIIESISLDLRIKENEIYKIFPQGYLDILKFYFKETEKNMIKETKNKINLISLRTHERIYEIILLRLKNNINDQELIRKTLVFLSKPKHNRLGLKYLYKTVDNIWYLAGDNSTNFNFYTKRIILASI
;
A
#
# COMPACT_ATOMS: atom_id res chain seq x y z
N MET A 1 22.46 2.43 -14.25
CA MET A 1 21.03 2.56 -14.58
C MET A 1 20.33 1.25 -14.96
N LYS A 2 20.90 0.35 -15.81
CA LYS A 2 20.27 -0.94 -16.21
C LYS A 2 19.93 -1.85 -15.01
N LYS A 3 20.84 -2.04 -14.06
CA LYS A 3 20.66 -2.93 -12.88
C LYS A 3 19.50 -2.47 -11.98
N PHE A 4 19.30 -1.17 -11.81
CA PHE A 4 18.21 -0.60 -10.99
C PHE A 4 16.82 -0.81 -11.63
N LYS A 5 16.71 -0.69 -12.96
CA LYS A 5 15.49 -0.97 -13.72
C LYS A 5 15.12 -2.47 -13.63
N GLN A 6 16.11 -3.35 -13.75
CA GLN A 6 15.94 -4.80 -13.67
C GLN A 6 15.41 -5.22 -12.27
N THR A 7 16.02 -4.70 -11.19
CA THR A 7 15.59 -5.02 -9.82
C THR A 7 14.17 -4.53 -9.54
N LYS A 8 13.78 -3.36 -10.05
CA LYS A 8 12.43 -2.82 -9.89
C LYS A 8 11.39 -3.66 -10.66
N LEU A 9 11.71 -4.08 -11.88
CA LEU A 9 10.86 -4.96 -12.68
C LEU A 9 10.64 -6.31 -11.97
N ASN A 10 11.70 -6.87 -11.39
CA ASN A 10 11.60 -8.11 -10.62
C ASN A 10 10.73 -7.95 -9.36
N LYS A 11 10.84 -6.85 -8.62
CA LYS A 11 9.97 -6.56 -7.47
C LYS A 11 8.50 -6.49 -7.84
N GLN A 12 8.17 -5.88 -8.97
CA GLN A 12 6.79 -5.79 -9.44
C GLN A 12 6.23 -7.15 -9.87
N LYS A 13 7.02 -7.97 -10.58
CA LYS A 13 6.61 -9.34 -10.95
C LYS A 13 6.33 -10.20 -9.72
N ILE A 14 7.21 -10.14 -8.72
CA ILE A 14 7.02 -10.84 -7.45
C ILE A 14 5.75 -10.35 -6.73
N LEU A 15 5.48 -9.05 -6.70
CA LEU A 15 4.27 -8.51 -6.08
C LEU A 15 3.01 -8.97 -6.81
N ILE A 16 3.02 -8.99 -8.15
CA ILE A 16 1.86 -9.45 -8.95
C ILE A 16 1.56 -10.92 -8.68
N SER A 17 2.59 -11.78 -8.65
CA SER A 17 2.44 -13.19 -8.28
C SER A 17 1.94 -13.32 -6.83
N ALA A 18 2.55 -12.59 -5.88
CA ALA A 18 2.13 -12.60 -4.48
C ALA A 18 0.65 -12.27 -4.30
N LYS A 19 0.13 -11.25 -4.98
CA LYS A 19 -1.28 -10.84 -4.89
C LYS A 19 -2.24 -11.99 -5.18
N LYS A 20 -1.95 -12.84 -6.16
CA LYS A 20 -2.77 -13.98 -6.53
C LYS A 20 -2.88 -15.00 -5.38
N HIS A 21 -1.75 -15.29 -4.73
CA HIS A 21 -1.69 -16.31 -3.67
C HIS A 21 -2.19 -15.77 -2.33
N ILE A 22 -2.01 -14.48 -2.02
CA ILE A 22 -2.49 -13.87 -0.79
C ILE A 22 -4.01 -13.95 -0.64
N VAL A 23 -4.74 -13.89 -1.74
CA VAL A 23 -6.21 -14.02 -1.74
C VAL A 23 -6.65 -15.36 -1.14
N PHE A 24 -5.89 -16.44 -1.39
CA PHE A 24 -6.20 -17.77 -0.88
C PHE A 24 -5.54 -18.03 0.49
N ASP A 25 -4.22 -17.87 0.59
CA ASP A 25 -3.41 -18.30 1.73
C ASP A 25 -3.18 -17.20 2.80
N GLY A 26 -3.54 -15.95 2.48
CA GLY A 26 -3.21 -14.80 3.33
C GLY A 26 -1.71 -14.53 3.36
N TRP A 27 -1.28 -13.60 4.22
CA TRP A 27 0.13 -13.25 4.39
C TRP A 27 0.86 -14.29 5.26
N SER A 28 1.61 -15.19 4.64
CA SER A 28 2.35 -16.27 5.31
C SER A 28 3.67 -16.59 4.58
N LYS A 29 4.50 -17.42 5.20
CA LYS A 29 5.75 -17.90 4.57
C LYS A 29 5.50 -18.71 3.30
N LYS A 30 4.36 -19.41 3.21
CA LYS A 30 3.96 -20.21 2.04
C LYS A 30 3.93 -19.42 0.74
N ILE A 31 3.67 -18.10 0.82
CA ILE A 31 3.67 -17.22 -0.35
C ILE A 31 5.00 -17.26 -1.10
N ILE A 32 6.13 -17.39 -0.39
CA ILE A 32 7.47 -17.41 -1.02
C ILE A 32 7.60 -18.64 -1.91
N GLU A 33 7.17 -19.80 -1.42
CA GLU A 33 7.15 -21.04 -2.17
C GLU A 33 6.24 -20.93 -3.41
N SER A 34 5.02 -20.43 -3.22
CA SER A 34 4.06 -20.21 -4.32
C SER A 34 4.61 -19.29 -5.40
N ILE A 35 5.27 -18.17 -5.01
CA ILE A 35 5.91 -17.25 -5.95
C ILE A 35 7.08 -17.94 -6.68
N SER A 36 7.87 -18.73 -5.95
CA SER A 36 9.00 -19.50 -6.52
C SER A 36 8.54 -20.43 -7.63
N LEU A 37 7.43 -21.13 -7.43
CA LEU A 37 6.80 -22.02 -8.42
C LEU A 37 6.23 -21.21 -9.62
N ASP A 38 5.46 -20.17 -9.34
CA ASP A 38 4.81 -19.33 -10.36
C ASP A 38 5.81 -18.69 -11.33
N LEU A 39 6.88 -18.12 -10.77
CA LEU A 39 7.88 -17.38 -11.54
C LEU A 39 9.06 -18.25 -12.00
N ARG A 40 9.10 -19.53 -11.60
CA ARG A 40 10.22 -20.47 -11.86
C ARG A 40 11.57 -19.92 -11.43
N ILE A 41 11.61 -19.27 -10.27
CA ILE A 41 12.83 -18.72 -9.66
C ILE A 41 13.09 -19.38 -8.31
N LYS A 42 14.33 -19.48 -7.90
CA LYS A 42 14.68 -20.06 -6.59
C LYS A 42 14.26 -19.12 -5.45
N GLU A 43 13.77 -19.65 -4.34
CA GLU A 43 13.42 -18.86 -3.16
C GLU A 43 14.56 -17.94 -2.70
N ASN A 44 15.80 -18.39 -2.78
CA ASN A 44 16.96 -17.58 -2.45
C ASN A 44 17.08 -16.30 -3.28
N GLU A 45 16.58 -16.28 -4.52
CA GLU A 45 16.54 -15.07 -5.35
C GLU A 45 15.46 -14.10 -4.86
N ILE A 46 14.34 -14.63 -4.37
CA ILE A 46 13.29 -13.82 -3.74
C ILE A 46 13.84 -13.19 -2.46
N TYR A 47 14.52 -13.96 -1.61
CA TYR A 47 15.13 -13.45 -0.37
C TYR A 47 16.26 -12.43 -0.62
N LYS A 48 17.01 -12.52 -1.73
CA LYS A 48 17.95 -11.45 -2.12
C LYS A 48 17.27 -10.12 -2.40
N ILE A 49 16.04 -10.16 -2.90
CA ILE A 49 15.24 -8.96 -3.25
C ILE A 49 14.40 -8.48 -2.06
N PHE A 50 13.89 -9.41 -1.25
CA PHE A 50 13.04 -9.20 -0.09
C PHE A 50 13.57 -10.02 1.11
N PRO A 51 14.60 -9.50 1.83
CA PRO A 51 15.28 -10.24 2.89
C PRO A 51 14.37 -10.77 4.01
N GLN A 52 13.31 -10.03 4.35
CA GLN A 52 12.31 -10.45 5.34
C GLN A 52 11.15 -11.24 4.71
N GLY A 53 11.31 -11.70 3.45
CA GLY A 53 10.32 -12.48 2.72
C GLY A 53 8.99 -11.74 2.56
N TYR A 54 7.88 -12.39 2.92
CA TYR A 54 6.53 -11.85 2.74
C TYR A 54 6.29 -10.52 3.47
N LEU A 55 7.00 -10.23 4.58
CA LEU A 55 6.88 -8.94 5.26
C LEU A 55 7.43 -7.79 4.42
N ASP A 56 8.52 -8.00 3.70
CA ASP A 56 9.07 -6.97 2.82
C ASP A 56 8.22 -6.83 1.54
N ILE A 57 7.61 -7.92 1.07
CA ILE A 57 6.61 -7.87 -0.02
C ILE A 57 5.40 -7.04 0.42
N LEU A 58 4.90 -7.23 1.66
CA LEU A 58 3.83 -6.42 2.23
C LEU A 58 4.19 -4.93 2.31
N LYS A 59 5.40 -4.61 2.80
CA LYS A 59 5.88 -3.21 2.84
C LYS A 59 5.98 -2.61 1.42
N PHE A 60 6.42 -3.41 0.46
CA PHE A 60 6.50 -2.99 -0.94
C PHE A 60 5.11 -2.79 -1.54
N TYR A 61 4.14 -3.66 -1.24
CA TYR A 61 2.74 -3.50 -1.61
C TYR A 61 2.18 -2.15 -1.15
N PHE A 62 2.35 -1.79 0.13
CA PHE A 62 1.90 -0.50 0.64
C PHE A 62 2.59 0.68 -0.06
N LYS A 63 3.90 0.58 -0.29
CA LYS A 63 4.65 1.63 -0.99
C LYS A 63 4.13 1.86 -2.41
N GLU A 64 3.84 0.80 -3.16
CA GLU A 64 3.31 0.91 -4.51
C GLU A 64 1.87 1.42 -4.51
N THR A 65 1.03 0.98 -3.56
CA THR A 65 -0.35 1.48 -3.41
C THR A 65 -0.37 2.99 -3.12
N GLU A 66 0.47 3.47 -2.19
CA GLU A 66 0.61 4.90 -1.90
C GLU A 66 1.09 5.69 -3.11
N LYS A 67 2.12 5.19 -3.77
CA LYS A 67 2.67 5.85 -4.97
C LYS A 67 1.64 5.95 -6.09
N ASN A 68 0.85 4.91 -6.30
CA ASN A 68 -0.23 4.92 -7.28
C ASN A 68 -1.32 5.92 -6.89
N MET A 69 -1.74 5.97 -5.62
CA MET A 69 -2.67 6.97 -5.12
C MET A 69 -2.18 8.40 -5.41
N ILE A 70 -0.93 8.72 -5.06
CA ILE A 70 -0.35 10.05 -5.29
C ILE A 70 -0.31 10.39 -6.79
N LYS A 71 0.13 9.46 -7.62
CA LYS A 71 0.23 9.65 -9.07
C LYS A 71 -1.14 9.89 -9.68
N GLU A 72 -2.13 9.07 -9.34
CA GLU A 72 -3.47 9.16 -9.91
C GLU A 72 -4.22 10.39 -9.42
N THR A 73 -4.07 10.77 -8.16
CA THR A 73 -4.63 12.01 -7.63
C THR A 73 -4.14 13.21 -8.44
N LYS A 74 -2.83 13.31 -8.67
CA LYS A 74 -2.24 14.42 -9.45
C LYS A 74 -2.70 14.45 -10.90
N ASN A 75 -2.99 13.27 -11.50
CA ASN A 75 -3.32 13.18 -12.92
C ASN A 75 -4.84 13.29 -13.21
N LYS A 76 -5.69 12.86 -12.26
CA LYS A 76 -7.13 12.69 -12.52
C LYS A 76 -8.02 13.70 -11.82
N ILE A 77 -7.52 14.40 -10.81
CA ILE A 77 -8.33 15.31 -10.00
C ILE A 77 -7.83 16.76 -10.17
N ASN A 78 -8.71 17.64 -10.62
CA ASN A 78 -8.45 19.07 -10.57
C ASN A 78 -8.69 19.57 -9.13
N LEU A 79 -7.65 19.45 -8.28
CA LEU A 79 -7.74 19.83 -6.88
C LEU A 79 -7.85 21.35 -6.65
N ILE A 80 -7.49 22.17 -7.65
CA ILE A 80 -7.39 23.63 -7.47
C ILE A 80 -8.77 24.25 -7.24
N SER A 81 -9.81 23.77 -7.95
CA SER A 81 -11.17 24.28 -7.88
C SER A 81 -11.98 23.77 -6.68
N LEU A 82 -11.46 22.79 -5.93
CA LEU A 82 -12.20 22.13 -4.87
C LEU A 82 -11.82 22.66 -3.48
N ARG A 83 -12.78 22.66 -2.55
CA ARG A 83 -12.54 22.93 -1.13
C ARG A 83 -11.80 21.75 -0.49
N THR A 84 -11.11 21.96 0.63
CA THR A 84 -10.27 20.95 1.27
C THR A 84 -11.03 19.64 1.58
N HIS A 85 -12.26 19.71 2.07
CA HIS A 85 -13.05 18.50 2.36
C HIS A 85 -13.48 17.76 1.09
N GLU A 86 -13.78 18.48 0.00
CA GLU A 86 -14.09 17.90 -1.31
C GLU A 86 -12.85 17.21 -1.90
N ARG A 87 -11.66 17.82 -1.76
CA ARG A 87 -10.40 17.19 -2.17
C ARG A 87 -10.16 15.87 -1.44
N ILE A 88 -10.36 15.86 -0.11
CA ILE A 88 -10.21 14.63 0.68
C ILE A 88 -11.19 13.57 0.21
N TYR A 89 -12.45 13.91 0.02
CA TYR A 89 -13.49 13.01 -0.48
C TYR A 89 -13.10 12.40 -1.83
N GLU A 90 -12.69 13.22 -2.80
CA GLU A 90 -12.30 12.74 -4.13
C GLU A 90 -11.04 11.84 -4.08
N ILE A 91 -10.04 12.15 -3.23
CA ILE A 91 -8.86 11.33 -3.06
C ILE A 91 -9.23 9.95 -2.47
N ILE A 92 -10.10 9.92 -1.45
CA ILE A 92 -10.58 8.68 -0.85
C ILE A 92 -11.38 7.86 -1.87
N LEU A 93 -12.31 8.51 -2.58
CA LEU A 93 -13.13 7.86 -3.60
C LEU A 93 -12.28 7.24 -4.71
N LEU A 94 -11.27 7.97 -5.20
CA LEU A 94 -10.32 7.47 -6.18
C LEU A 94 -9.56 6.24 -5.65
N ARG A 95 -9.11 6.29 -4.39
CA ARG A 95 -8.43 5.16 -3.76
C ARG A 95 -9.34 3.93 -3.66
N LEU A 96 -10.60 4.11 -3.27
CA LEU A 96 -11.57 3.01 -3.19
C LEU A 96 -11.87 2.41 -4.57
N LYS A 97 -12.09 3.24 -5.59
CA LYS A 97 -12.30 2.79 -6.97
C LYS A 97 -11.12 1.98 -7.51
N ASN A 98 -9.88 2.39 -7.21
CA ASN A 98 -8.69 1.67 -7.65
C ASN A 98 -8.50 0.31 -6.97
N ASN A 99 -9.10 0.15 -5.80
CA ASN A 99 -8.98 -1.05 -5.00
C ASN A 99 -10.16 -2.03 -5.18
N ILE A 100 -11.11 -1.69 -6.04
CA ILE A 100 -12.36 -2.47 -6.19
C ILE A 100 -12.10 -3.93 -6.60
N ASN A 101 -11.06 -4.16 -7.42
CA ASN A 101 -10.67 -5.50 -7.87
C ASN A 101 -9.78 -6.25 -6.87
N ASP A 102 -9.27 -5.58 -5.86
CA ASP A 102 -8.35 -6.11 -4.84
C ASP A 102 -9.04 -6.31 -3.47
N GLN A 103 -10.38 -6.34 -3.40
CA GLN A 103 -11.14 -6.37 -2.12
C GLN A 103 -10.71 -7.52 -1.21
N GLU A 104 -10.60 -8.74 -1.75
CA GLU A 104 -10.22 -9.90 -0.96
C GLU A 104 -8.75 -9.81 -0.47
N LEU A 105 -7.86 -9.30 -1.29
CA LEU A 105 -6.49 -9.00 -0.90
C LEU A 105 -6.44 -8.00 0.25
N ILE A 106 -7.26 -6.94 0.19
CA ILE A 106 -7.35 -5.93 1.24
C ILE A 106 -7.89 -6.56 2.52
N ARG A 107 -8.96 -7.36 2.44
CA ARG A 107 -9.53 -8.07 3.58
C ARG A 107 -8.50 -8.94 4.28
N LYS A 108 -7.76 -9.78 3.52
CA LYS A 108 -6.68 -10.63 4.04
C LYS A 108 -5.56 -9.80 4.66
N THR A 109 -5.25 -8.64 4.08
CA THR A 109 -4.23 -7.72 4.60
C THR A 109 -4.67 -7.09 5.93
N LEU A 110 -5.93 -6.65 6.05
CA LEU A 110 -6.47 -6.10 7.29
C LEU A 110 -6.50 -7.16 8.41
N VAL A 111 -6.96 -8.38 8.11
CA VAL A 111 -6.93 -9.51 9.06
C VAL A 111 -5.51 -9.82 9.52
N PHE A 112 -4.53 -9.75 8.62
CA PHE A 112 -3.13 -9.96 8.99
C PHE A 112 -2.61 -8.86 9.91
N LEU A 113 -2.94 -7.59 9.62
CA LEU A 113 -2.48 -6.43 10.38
C LEU A 113 -3.20 -6.26 11.72
N SER A 114 -4.41 -6.80 11.88
CA SER A 114 -5.16 -6.77 13.16
C SER A 114 -4.55 -7.67 14.24
N LYS A 115 -3.67 -8.62 13.85
CA LYS A 115 -2.99 -9.47 14.83
C LYS A 115 -2.07 -8.65 15.74
N PRO A 116 -2.00 -8.94 17.06
CA PRO A 116 -1.18 -8.17 18.01
C PRO A 116 0.27 -7.97 17.58
N LYS A 117 0.86 -8.98 16.93
CA LYS A 117 2.23 -8.95 16.41
C LYS A 117 2.44 -7.92 15.30
N HIS A 118 1.38 -7.57 14.55
CA HIS A 118 1.46 -6.76 13.33
C HIS A 118 0.69 -5.43 13.40
N ASN A 119 -0.05 -5.19 14.51
CA ASN A 119 -0.88 -4.00 14.67
C ASN A 119 -0.08 -2.69 14.56
N ARG A 120 1.14 -2.65 15.13
CA ARG A 120 2.03 -1.48 14.99
C ARG A 120 2.35 -1.16 13.54
N LEU A 121 2.53 -2.20 12.71
CA LEU A 121 2.76 -2.04 11.28
C LEU A 121 1.51 -1.50 10.59
N GLY A 122 0.34 -2.02 10.94
CA GLY A 122 -0.96 -1.55 10.45
C GLY A 122 -1.18 -0.07 10.76
N LEU A 123 -1.02 0.32 12.02
CA LEU A 123 -1.16 1.71 12.46
C LEU A 123 -0.17 2.65 11.74
N LYS A 124 1.06 2.22 11.56
CA LYS A 124 2.07 3.00 10.80
C LYS A 124 1.62 3.29 9.39
N TYR A 125 1.08 2.29 8.67
CA TYR A 125 0.62 2.49 7.29
C TYR A 125 -0.69 3.25 7.21
N LEU A 126 -1.61 3.05 8.16
CA LEU A 126 -2.82 3.85 8.27
C LEU A 126 -2.46 5.34 8.45
N TYR A 127 -1.63 5.66 9.44
CA TYR A 127 -1.18 7.03 9.68
C TYR A 127 -0.54 7.65 8.43
N LYS A 128 0.35 6.91 7.77
CA LYS A 128 1.02 7.39 6.57
C LYS A 128 0.05 7.64 5.41
N THR A 129 -0.96 6.78 5.25
CA THR A 129 -2.00 6.97 4.25
C THR A 129 -2.81 8.24 4.51
N VAL A 130 -3.24 8.44 5.75
CA VAL A 130 -3.99 9.61 6.18
C VAL A 130 -3.17 10.88 6.00
N ASP A 131 -1.90 10.85 6.37
CA ASP A 131 -0.98 11.98 6.20
C ASP A 131 -0.82 12.36 4.72
N ASN A 132 -0.64 11.38 3.84
CA ASN A 132 -0.57 11.60 2.40
C ASN A 132 -1.86 12.18 1.83
N ILE A 133 -3.04 11.76 2.32
CA ILE A 133 -4.34 12.30 1.88
C ILE A 133 -4.44 13.79 2.26
N TRP A 134 -4.12 14.15 3.49
CA TRP A 134 -4.12 15.55 3.95
C TRP A 134 -3.11 16.39 3.18
N TYR A 135 -1.90 15.87 2.97
CA TYR A 135 -0.87 16.54 2.18
C TYR A 135 -1.36 16.83 0.73
N LEU A 136 -1.95 15.82 0.07
CA LEU A 136 -2.49 15.98 -1.28
C LEU A 136 -3.68 16.94 -1.33
N ALA A 137 -4.46 17.00 -0.26
CA ALA A 137 -5.56 17.96 -0.14
C ALA A 137 -5.09 19.41 0.09
N GLY A 138 -3.78 19.64 0.26
CA GLY A 138 -3.19 20.96 0.47
C GLY A 138 -3.22 21.40 1.94
N ASP A 139 -3.24 20.47 2.89
CA ASP A 139 -3.19 20.80 4.32
C ASP A 139 -1.81 21.31 4.70
N ASN A 140 -1.74 22.54 5.16
CA ASN A 140 -0.54 23.20 5.68
C ASN A 140 -0.63 23.39 7.19
N SER A 141 -1.55 22.68 7.89
CA SER A 141 -1.71 22.84 9.33
C SER A 141 -0.46 22.37 10.08
N THR A 142 -0.12 23.14 11.09
CA THR A 142 0.88 22.83 12.11
C THR A 142 0.17 22.77 13.45
N ASN A 143 0.85 22.42 14.52
CA ASN A 143 0.28 22.41 15.86
C ASN A 143 -0.78 21.31 16.09
N PHE A 144 -1.67 21.53 17.06
CA PHE A 144 -2.68 20.57 17.50
C PHE A 144 -3.65 20.13 16.38
N ASN A 145 -4.04 21.07 15.50
CA ASN A 145 -4.93 20.80 14.37
C ASN A 145 -4.35 19.75 13.40
N PHE A 146 -3.03 19.68 13.26
CA PHE A 146 -2.34 18.69 12.46
C PHE A 146 -2.69 17.26 12.92
N TYR A 147 -2.57 17.00 14.22
CA TYR A 147 -2.85 15.68 14.80
C TYR A 147 -4.34 15.35 14.82
N THR A 148 -5.18 16.31 15.22
CA THR A 148 -6.63 16.11 15.32
C THR A 148 -7.26 15.74 13.98
N LYS A 149 -6.92 16.44 12.90
CA LYS A 149 -7.40 16.15 11.54
C LYS A 149 -7.05 14.73 11.11
N ARG A 150 -5.82 14.30 11.40
CA ARG A 150 -5.32 12.96 11.03
C ARG A 150 -6.00 11.85 11.83
N ILE A 151 -6.22 12.07 13.12
CA ILE A 151 -6.94 11.12 13.99
C ILE A 151 -8.39 10.96 13.51
N ILE A 152 -9.10 12.06 13.24
CA ILE A 152 -10.49 12.02 12.75
C ILE A 152 -10.56 11.22 11.44
N LEU A 153 -9.70 11.50 10.47
CA LEU A 153 -9.72 10.79 9.20
C LEU A 153 -9.30 9.30 9.35
N ALA A 154 -8.46 8.97 10.31
CA ALA A 154 -8.05 7.59 10.59
C ALA A 154 -9.15 6.76 11.26
N SER A 155 -10.15 7.39 11.87
CA SER A 155 -11.25 6.72 12.58
C SER A 155 -12.44 6.38 11.68
N ILE A 156 -12.47 6.91 10.48
CA ILE A 156 -13.49 6.62 9.44
C ILE A 156 -13.09 5.40 8.63
#